data_ce9b67a1299272c251958f2e887d6ad9
#
_entry.id   ce9b67a1299272c251958f2e887d6ad9
#
_cell.length_a   1.000
_cell.length_b   1.000
_cell.length_c   1.000
_cell.angle_alpha   90.00
_cell.angle_beta   90.00
_cell.angle_gamma   90.00
#
_symmetry.space_group_name_H-M   'P 1'
#
loop_
_entity.id
_entity.type
_entity.pdbx_description
1 polymer ?
#
loop_
_entity_poly.entity_id
_entity_poly.type
_entity_poly.pdbx_seq_one_letter_code
_entity_poly.pdbx_strand_id
1 'polypeptide(L)'
;MLLSELKLMLNQLTDPSNEMTIGETDSLKHISYDEEKDLVILKIAMGRLGGENEKKFRRDIARTVKIDGGFSGLQLQLEESKIFGSITQKPIHFIGIISGKGGVGKSSIAANIAYRMAKRNLKVGIIDADVYGSSLPTIFEIPHENPKFDENKKILPIEKDGIELISTEFFTNPGQPVIWRGGMLNSMISHFFYDVKWHDDTQYIIVDFPPGTGDITLDIKSIIPQAKMILVTTPHPSASHVAIKAGHAAKTLGHEILGVVENMSYYINPIDGSHETIFGKDGGIHVAKDLETELIAQIPIGQPSYHQDLFEITEPQGKVFDEIVDFIIFRCENNV
;
A
#
# COMPACT_ATOMS: atom_id res chain seq x y z
N MET A 1 -39.32 11.74 5.74
CA MET A 1 -37.97 11.74 6.37
C MET A 1 -37.04 12.61 5.53
N LEU A 2 -36.10 13.31 6.15
CA LEU A 2 -35.07 14.03 5.39
C LEU A 2 -34.01 13.08 4.82
N LEU A 3 -33.45 13.45 3.66
CA LEU A 3 -32.41 12.65 2.99
C LEU A 3 -31.15 12.47 3.87
N SER A 4 -30.85 13.46 4.72
CA SER A 4 -29.77 13.40 5.71
C SER A 4 -30.00 12.36 6.81
N GLU A 5 -31.24 12.19 7.24
CA GLU A 5 -31.61 11.14 8.22
C GLU A 5 -31.50 9.75 7.61
N LEU A 6 -31.96 9.60 6.35
CA LEU A 6 -31.81 8.37 5.61
C LEU A 6 -30.32 7.99 5.43
N LYS A 7 -29.46 8.99 5.15
CA LYS A 7 -28.01 8.76 5.05
C LYS A 7 -27.41 8.22 6.34
N LEU A 8 -27.83 8.73 7.49
CA LEU A 8 -27.37 8.24 8.79
C LEU A 8 -27.80 6.79 9.03
N MET A 9 -29.03 6.43 8.67
CA MET A 9 -29.53 5.05 8.81
C MET A 9 -28.79 4.09 7.87
N LEU A 10 -28.57 4.50 6.61
CA LEU A 10 -27.82 3.69 5.65
C LEU A 10 -26.38 3.46 6.11
N ASN A 11 -25.73 4.46 6.70
CA ASN A 11 -24.37 4.32 7.23
C ASN A 11 -24.23 3.31 8.37
N GLN A 12 -25.33 2.94 9.04
CA GLN A 12 -25.35 1.91 10.09
C GLN A 12 -25.54 0.49 9.55
N LEU A 13 -25.91 0.34 8.28
CA LEU A 13 -26.07 -0.97 7.66
C LEU A 13 -24.71 -1.66 7.47
N THR A 14 -24.65 -2.92 7.88
CA THR A 14 -23.46 -3.76 7.72
C THR A 14 -23.48 -4.45 6.37
N ASP A 15 -22.39 -4.34 5.63
CA ASP A 15 -22.13 -5.13 4.43
C ASP A 15 -21.83 -6.58 4.83
N PRO A 16 -22.68 -7.57 4.46
CA PRO A 16 -22.49 -8.95 4.89
C PRO A 16 -21.30 -9.66 4.20
N SER A 17 -20.62 -9.01 3.28
CA SER A 17 -19.43 -9.56 2.61
C SER A 17 -18.12 -9.25 3.36
N ASN A 18 -18.11 -8.22 4.20
CA ASN A 18 -16.94 -7.79 4.94
C ASN A 18 -17.21 -7.46 6.43
N GLU A 19 -18.46 -7.60 6.86
CA GLU A 19 -18.92 -7.36 8.24
C GLU A 19 -18.71 -5.94 8.78
N MET A 20 -18.40 -4.97 7.87
CA MET A 20 -18.23 -3.55 8.21
C MET A 20 -19.47 -2.74 7.81
N THR A 21 -19.73 -1.63 8.50
CA THR A 21 -20.83 -0.75 8.15
C THR A 21 -20.51 0.11 6.92
N ILE A 22 -21.56 0.56 6.22
CA ILE A 22 -21.43 1.48 5.08
C ILE A 22 -20.70 2.77 5.51
N GLY A 23 -20.91 3.23 6.75
CA GLY A 23 -20.27 4.42 7.31
C GLY A 23 -18.77 4.23 7.57
N GLU A 24 -18.37 3.07 8.14
CA GLU A 24 -16.96 2.75 8.40
C GLU A 24 -16.13 2.63 7.12
N THR A 25 -16.75 2.15 6.05
CA THR A 25 -16.07 1.94 4.75
C THR A 25 -16.25 3.09 3.76
N ASP A 26 -16.98 4.15 4.15
CA ASP A 26 -17.40 5.23 3.24
C ASP A 26 -17.97 4.70 1.91
N SER A 27 -18.77 3.63 2.01
CA SER A 27 -19.28 2.89 0.86
C SER A 27 -20.45 3.55 0.16
N LEU A 28 -21.10 4.55 0.76
CA LEU A 28 -22.18 5.31 0.15
C LEU A 28 -21.61 6.35 -0.83
N LYS A 29 -21.50 5.99 -2.10
CA LYS A 29 -20.88 6.84 -3.14
C LYS A 29 -21.81 7.90 -3.71
N HIS A 30 -23.11 7.65 -3.71
CA HIS A 30 -24.11 8.61 -4.15
C HIS A 30 -25.45 8.36 -3.45
N ILE A 31 -26.10 9.48 -3.07
CA ILE A 31 -27.47 9.49 -2.59
C ILE A 31 -28.17 10.74 -3.16
N SER A 32 -29.31 10.57 -3.81
CA SER A 32 -30.17 11.65 -4.27
C SER A 32 -31.64 11.22 -4.23
N TYR A 33 -32.54 12.20 -4.30
CA TYR A 33 -33.96 11.98 -4.31
C TYR A 33 -34.60 12.73 -5.47
N ASP A 34 -35.35 12.01 -6.29
CA ASP A 34 -36.16 12.53 -7.40
C ASP A 34 -37.58 12.74 -6.89
N GLU A 35 -37.95 14.01 -6.63
CA GLU A 35 -39.26 14.38 -6.07
C GLU A 35 -40.41 14.08 -7.02
N GLU A 36 -40.20 14.19 -8.35
CA GLU A 36 -41.26 13.94 -9.33
C GLU A 36 -41.69 12.47 -9.38
N LYS A 37 -40.75 11.56 -9.11
CA LYS A 37 -40.95 10.11 -9.17
C LYS A 37 -41.05 9.45 -7.81
N ASP A 38 -40.92 10.23 -6.72
CA ASP A 38 -40.77 9.71 -5.35
C ASP A 38 -39.73 8.58 -5.25
N LEU A 39 -38.54 8.81 -5.84
CA LEU A 39 -37.53 7.81 -6.06
C LEU A 39 -36.20 8.19 -5.40
N VAL A 40 -35.72 7.38 -4.47
CA VAL A 40 -34.36 7.48 -3.93
C VAL A 40 -33.39 6.77 -4.89
N ILE A 41 -32.31 7.45 -5.27
CA ILE A 41 -31.24 6.91 -6.12
C ILE A 41 -30.01 6.73 -5.25
N LEU A 42 -29.55 5.49 -5.16
CA LEU A 42 -28.37 5.10 -4.38
C LEU A 42 -27.31 4.43 -5.25
N LYS A 43 -26.06 4.82 -4.99
CA LYS A 43 -24.89 4.07 -5.46
C LYS A 43 -24.05 3.69 -4.24
N ILE A 44 -23.94 2.39 -3.99
CA ILE A 44 -23.25 1.84 -2.81
C ILE A 44 -22.22 0.84 -3.29
N ALA A 45 -20.99 0.97 -2.74
CA ALA A 45 -19.95 -0.02 -2.94
C ALA A 45 -20.11 -1.15 -1.92
N MET A 46 -20.04 -2.40 -2.37
CA MET A 46 -20.11 -3.61 -1.55
C MET A 46 -18.80 -4.38 -1.66
N GLY A 47 -18.30 -4.97 -0.58
CA GLY A 47 -17.02 -5.66 -0.55
C GLY A 47 -16.87 -6.75 -1.62
N ARG A 48 -17.97 -7.50 -1.89
CA ARG A 48 -18.02 -8.50 -2.96
C ARG A 48 -19.43 -8.61 -3.54
N LEU A 49 -19.54 -8.53 -4.85
CA LEU A 49 -20.80 -8.76 -5.55
C LEU A 49 -21.06 -10.26 -5.77
N GLY A 50 -22.33 -10.60 -5.87
CA GLY A 50 -22.80 -11.95 -6.14
C GLY A 50 -23.19 -12.76 -4.90
N GLY A 51 -23.90 -13.86 -5.13
CA GLY A 51 -24.30 -14.80 -4.08
C GLY A 51 -25.39 -14.32 -3.14
N GLU A 52 -25.49 -14.98 -1.97
CA GLU A 52 -26.52 -14.69 -0.98
C GLU A 52 -26.23 -13.38 -0.21
N ASN A 53 -24.97 -12.98 -0.05
CA ASN A 53 -24.59 -11.73 0.61
C ASN A 53 -25.12 -10.51 -0.13
N GLU A 54 -25.00 -10.45 -1.44
CA GLU A 54 -25.57 -9.37 -2.24
C GLU A 54 -27.08 -9.32 -2.12
N LYS A 55 -27.76 -10.47 -2.22
CA LYS A 55 -29.22 -10.53 -2.07
C LYS A 55 -29.68 -10.07 -0.68
N LYS A 56 -28.95 -10.43 0.35
CA LYS A 56 -29.24 -9.99 1.73
C LYS A 56 -29.06 -8.46 1.82
N PHE A 57 -27.93 -7.94 1.37
CA PHE A 57 -27.60 -6.51 1.42
C PHE A 57 -28.60 -5.65 0.64
N ARG A 58 -29.01 -6.09 -0.56
CA ARG A 58 -30.09 -5.44 -1.34
C ARG A 58 -31.40 -5.38 -0.57
N ARG A 59 -31.76 -6.46 0.14
CA ARG A 59 -32.98 -6.49 0.96
C ARG A 59 -32.90 -5.53 2.14
N ASP A 60 -31.75 -5.50 2.84
CA ASP A 60 -31.54 -4.63 3.99
C ASP A 60 -31.59 -3.15 3.59
N ILE A 61 -30.93 -2.78 2.50
CA ILE A 61 -30.99 -1.42 1.93
C ILE A 61 -32.43 -1.07 1.53
N ALA A 62 -33.11 -1.97 0.80
CA ALA A 62 -34.49 -1.72 0.37
C ALA A 62 -35.47 -1.56 1.55
N ARG A 63 -35.27 -2.33 2.63
CA ARG A 63 -36.05 -2.19 3.87
C ARG A 63 -35.81 -0.82 4.50
N THR A 64 -34.56 -0.44 4.67
CA THR A 64 -34.20 0.84 5.27
C THR A 64 -34.76 2.02 4.48
N VAL A 65 -34.71 2.00 3.16
CA VAL A 65 -35.26 3.08 2.33
C VAL A 65 -36.81 3.10 2.33
N LYS A 66 -37.44 1.93 2.10
CA LYS A 66 -38.90 1.90 1.87
C LYS A 66 -39.70 1.81 3.16
N ILE A 67 -39.26 0.99 4.13
CA ILE A 67 -40.01 0.76 5.36
C ILE A 67 -39.63 1.77 6.43
N ASP A 68 -38.34 1.84 6.74
CA ASP A 68 -37.85 2.69 7.83
C ASP A 68 -37.82 4.17 7.38
N GLY A 69 -37.49 4.42 6.10
CA GLY A 69 -37.41 5.74 5.48
C GLY A 69 -38.73 6.30 4.94
N GLY A 70 -39.68 5.44 4.63
CA GLY A 70 -40.99 5.82 4.09
C GLY A 70 -40.99 6.29 2.64
N PHE A 71 -39.94 6.01 1.85
CA PHE A 71 -39.87 6.38 0.43
C PHE A 71 -40.52 5.30 -0.44
N SER A 72 -41.24 5.70 -1.50
CA SER A 72 -41.98 4.75 -2.36
C SER A 72 -41.08 4.00 -3.33
N GLY A 73 -40.07 4.68 -3.89
CA GLY A 73 -39.18 4.14 -4.91
C GLY A 73 -37.70 4.04 -4.48
N LEU A 74 -37.00 3.03 -5.01
CA LEU A 74 -35.57 2.88 -4.84
C LEU A 74 -34.93 2.43 -6.16
N GLN A 75 -34.00 3.21 -6.66
CA GLN A 75 -33.03 2.80 -7.68
C GLN A 75 -31.68 2.54 -7.02
N LEU A 76 -31.28 1.26 -6.93
CA LEU A 76 -30.06 0.84 -6.25
C LEU A 76 -29.06 0.29 -7.26
N GLN A 77 -27.93 0.96 -7.38
CA GLN A 77 -26.75 0.46 -8.06
C GLN A 77 -25.76 -0.01 -6.99
N LEU A 78 -25.46 -1.31 -6.99
CA LEU A 78 -24.31 -1.85 -6.24
C LEU A 78 -23.13 -1.97 -7.19
N GLU A 79 -21.97 -1.57 -6.72
CA GLU A 79 -20.70 -1.82 -7.38
C GLU A 79 -19.77 -2.56 -6.43
N GLU A 80 -18.85 -3.33 -6.96
CA GLU A 80 -17.88 -4.01 -6.13
C GLU A 80 -16.92 -2.99 -5.53
N SER A 81 -16.85 -2.99 -4.18
CA SER A 81 -15.93 -2.11 -3.47
C SER A 81 -14.53 -2.64 -3.66
N LYS A 82 -13.65 -1.80 -4.19
CA LYS A 82 -12.22 -2.05 -4.17
C LYS A 82 -11.60 -1.70 -2.80
N ILE A 83 -12.42 -1.48 -1.77
CA ILE A 83 -11.93 -1.23 -0.43
C ILE A 83 -11.43 -2.56 0.13
N PHE A 84 -10.26 -2.52 0.69
CA PHE A 84 -9.65 -3.61 1.43
C PHE A 84 -10.60 -4.02 2.58
N GLY A 85 -11.42 -5.05 2.33
CA GLY A 85 -12.42 -5.53 3.29
C GLY A 85 -11.78 -6.45 4.29
N SER A 86 -11.88 -6.09 5.54
CA SER A 86 -11.85 -6.92 6.76
C SER A 86 -11.09 -8.25 6.67
N ILE A 87 -9.78 -8.22 6.71
CA ILE A 87 -9.02 -9.42 7.07
C ILE A 87 -8.47 -9.31 8.49
N THR A 88 -8.46 -8.12 9.09
CA THR A 88 -7.97 -7.94 10.44
C THR A 88 -8.94 -7.13 11.29
N GLN A 89 -9.14 -7.54 12.53
CA GLN A 89 -9.84 -6.75 13.56
C GLN A 89 -9.07 -5.48 13.98
N LYS A 90 -7.88 -5.26 13.40
CA LYS A 90 -7.03 -4.09 13.61
C LYS A 90 -6.75 -3.39 12.28
N PRO A 91 -6.65 -2.06 12.26
CA PRO A 91 -6.26 -1.33 11.06
C PRO A 91 -4.82 -1.72 10.65
N ILE A 92 -4.63 -2.14 9.39
CA ILE A 92 -3.31 -2.38 8.82
C ILE A 92 -2.77 -1.04 8.30
N HIS A 93 -1.52 -0.73 8.63
CA HIS A 93 -0.81 0.42 8.10
C HIS A 93 -0.10 0.06 6.80
N PHE A 94 -0.51 0.69 5.69
CA PHE A 94 0.11 0.51 4.38
C PHE A 94 1.16 1.59 4.14
N ILE A 95 2.40 1.16 3.92
CA ILE A 95 3.53 2.05 3.65
C ILE A 95 4.05 1.78 2.24
N GLY A 96 3.78 2.70 1.33
CA GLY A 96 4.25 2.61 -0.05
C GLY A 96 5.65 3.18 -0.21
N ILE A 97 6.54 2.40 -0.80
CA ILE A 97 7.88 2.86 -1.15
C ILE A 97 7.88 3.23 -2.64
N ILE A 98 8.05 4.52 -2.92
CA ILE A 98 8.00 5.08 -4.27
C ILE A 98 9.32 5.74 -4.66
N SER A 99 9.57 5.85 -5.95
CA SER A 99 10.74 6.56 -6.47
C SER A 99 10.46 7.17 -7.85
N GLY A 100 11.19 8.23 -8.19
CA GLY A 100 11.05 8.88 -9.50
C GLY A 100 11.67 8.08 -10.65
N LYS A 101 12.69 7.25 -10.38
CA LYS A 101 13.38 6.43 -11.39
C LYS A 101 13.86 5.10 -10.79
N GLY A 102 14.17 4.14 -11.68
CA GLY A 102 14.81 2.88 -11.29
C GLY A 102 16.27 3.04 -10.83
N GLY A 103 16.76 2.07 -10.08
CA GLY A 103 18.17 2.02 -9.65
C GLY A 103 18.53 2.90 -8.45
N VAL A 104 17.55 3.51 -7.76
CA VAL A 104 17.80 4.29 -6.53
C VAL A 104 17.83 3.43 -5.25
N GLY A 105 17.61 2.12 -5.37
CA GLY A 105 17.58 1.17 -4.24
C GLY A 105 16.24 1.08 -3.51
N LYS A 106 15.13 1.42 -4.18
CA LYS A 106 13.76 1.40 -3.65
C LYS A 106 13.42 0.04 -3.01
N SER A 107 13.60 -1.05 -3.72
CA SER A 107 13.30 -2.42 -3.26
C SER A 107 14.19 -2.85 -2.09
N SER A 108 15.47 -2.52 -2.11
CA SER A 108 16.38 -2.73 -0.96
C SER A 108 15.89 -1.99 0.28
N ILE A 109 15.40 -0.76 0.13
CA ILE A 109 14.86 0.03 1.25
C ILE A 109 13.57 -0.61 1.75
N ALA A 110 12.63 -1.00 0.87
CA ALA A 110 11.40 -1.69 1.25
C ALA A 110 11.69 -2.98 2.04
N ALA A 111 12.63 -3.79 1.55
CA ALA A 111 13.04 -5.04 2.19
C ALA A 111 13.67 -4.80 3.56
N ASN A 112 14.59 -3.84 3.68
CA ASN A 112 15.26 -3.56 4.93
C ASN A 112 14.33 -2.96 5.99
N ILE A 113 13.37 -2.12 5.59
CA ILE A 113 12.32 -1.62 6.50
C ILE A 113 11.50 -2.80 7.04
N ALA A 114 11.01 -3.69 6.16
CA ALA A 114 10.24 -4.86 6.57
C ALA A 114 11.07 -5.78 7.47
N TYR A 115 12.34 -6.03 7.12
CA TYR A 115 13.26 -6.83 7.90
C TYR A 115 13.50 -6.26 9.30
N ARG A 116 13.75 -4.95 9.42
CA ARG A 116 13.94 -4.30 10.73
C ARG A 116 12.66 -4.32 11.55
N MET A 117 11.49 -4.13 10.95
CA MET A 117 10.20 -4.29 11.63
C MET A 117 10.03 -5.72 12.19
N ALA A 118 10.29 -6.75 11.39
CA ALA A 118 10.20 -8.15 11.82
C ALA A 118 11.18 -8.47 12.96
N LYS A 119 12.42 -7.96 12.90
CA LYS A 119 13.42 -8.11 13.98
C LYS A 119 12.99 -7.43 15.29
N ARG A 120 12.06 -6.51 15.25
CA ARG A 120 11.42 -5.87 16.41
C ARG A 120 10.13 -6.59 16.86
N ASN A 121 9.86 -7.78 16.31
CA ASN A 121 8.66 -8.57 16.56
C ASN A 121 7.36 -7.87 16.11
N LEU A 122 7.42 -6.90 15.20
CA LEU A 122 6.24 -6.39 14.52
C LEU A 122 5.79 -7.38 13.47
N LYS A 123 4.49 -7.50 13.30
CA LYS A 123 3.89 -8.36 12.27
C LYS A 123 3.80 -7.59 10.98
N VAL A 124 4.58 -8.00 9.99
CA VAL A 124 4.76 -7.25 8.75
C VAL A 124 4.61 -8.13 7.52
N GLY A 125 3.83 -7.63 6.57
CA GLY A 125 3.77 -8.13 5.20
C GLY A 125 4.54 -7.23 4.25
N ILE A 126 4.98 -7.77 3.12
CA ILE A 126 5.58 -7.01 2.03
C ILE A 126 5.00 -7.44 0.69
N ILE A 127 4.61 -6.47 -0.13
CA ILE A 127 4.10 -6.65 -1.48
C ILE A 127 5.11 -6.10 -2.48
N ASP A 128 5.59 -6.97 -3.37
CA ASP A 128 6.37 -6.58 -4.54
C ASP A 128 5.41 -6.27 -5.70
N ALA A 129 5.15 -5.00 -5.90
CA ALA A 129 4.32 -4.49 -6.99
C ALA A 129 5.15 -3.99 -8.19
N ASP A 130 6.49 -4.09 -8.14
CA ASP A 130 7.37 -3.76 -9.27
C ASP A 130 7.49 -4.94 -10.24
N VAL A 131 6.47 -5.12 -11.05
CA VAL A 131 6.32 -6.25 -11.97
C VAL A 131 7.41 -6.35 -13.02
N TYR A 132 8.03 -5.22 -13.37
CA TYR A 132 9.09 -5.18 -14.38
C TYR A 132 10.49 -5.36 -13.79
N GLY A 133 10.63 -5.14 -12.49
CA GLY A 133 11.89 -5.19 -11.78
C GLY A 133 11.79 -5.89 -10.44
N SER A 134 10.93 -6.91 -10.37
CA SER A 134 10.75 -7.73 -9.15
C SER A 134 12.12 -8.19 -8.63
N SER A 135 12.39 -7.90 -7.37
CA SER A 135 13.68 -8.20 -6.75
C SER A 135 13.56 -8.66 -5.30
N LEU A 136 12.41 -8.52 -4.68
CA LEU A 136 12.22 -8.89 -3.27
C LEU A 136 12.47 -10.38 -3.00
N PRO A 137 12.02 -11.33 -3.85
CA PRO A 137 12.36 -12.74 -3.64
C PRO A 137 13.88 -13.00 -3.61
N THR A 138 14.64 -12.33 -4.48
CA THR A 138 16.10 -12.42 -4.50
C THR A 138 16.72 -11.80 -3.24
N ILE A 139 16.27 -10.62 -2.82
CA ILE A 139 16.77 -9.92 -1.62
C ILE A 139 16.55 -10.77 -0.36
N PHE A 140 15.42 -11.46 -0.25
CA PHE A 140 15.10 -12.35 0.87
C PHE A 140 15.61 -13.77 0.68
N GLU A 141 16.38 -14.06 -0.36
CA GLU A 141 16.93 -15.39 -0.66
C GLU A 141 15.83 -16.48 -0.68
N ILE A 142 14.66 -16.13 -1.25
CA ILE A 142 13.53 -17.05 -1.39
C ILE A 142 13.68 -17.81 -2.70
N PRO A 143 13.77 -19.15 -2.68
CA PRO A 143 13.73 -19.94 -3.89
C PRO A 143 12.42 -19.72 -4.65
N HIS A 144 12.49 -19.79 -5.98
CA HIS A 144 11.26 -19.69 -6.77
C HIS A 144 10.31 -20.85 -6.42
N GLU A 145 9.15 -20.50 -5.88
CA GLU A 145 8.05 -21.43 -5.62
C GLU A 145 6.71 -20.76 -5.95
N ASN A 146 5.76 -21.57 -6.41
CA ASN A 146 4.43 -21.07 -6.67
C ASN A 146 3.68 -20.86 -5.36
N PRO A 147 2.88 -19.79 -5.24
CA PRO A 147 2.07 -19.54 -4.05
C PRO A 147 1.07 -20.68 -3.82
N LYS A 148 0.82 -20.97 -2.56
CA LYS A 148 -0.23 -21.91 -2.14
C LYS A 148 -1.55 -21.16 -1.97
N PHE A 149 -2.64 -21.90 -2.00
CA PHE A 149 -3.98 -21.36 -1.82
C PHE A 149 -4.65 -22.10 -0.65
N ASP A 150 -5.42 -21.35 0.13
CA ASP A 150 -6.26 -21.94 1.17
C ASP A 150 -7.56 -22.57 0.60
N GLU A 151 -8.40 -23.13 1.48
CA GLU A 151 -9.69 -23.75 1.13
C GLU A 151 -10.67 -22.75 0.47
N ASN A 152 -10.51 -21.45 0.76
CA ASN A 152 -11.32 -20.36 0.21
C ASN A 152 -10.70 -19.75 -1.05
N LYS A 153 -9.66 -20.36 -1.62
CA LYS A 153 -8.90 -19.91 -2.78
C LYS A 153 -8.17 -18.57 -2.55
N LYS A 154 -7.88 -18.23 -1.29
CA LYS A 154 -7.03 -17.09 -0.95
C LYS A 154 -5.56 -17.47 -1.14
N ILE A 155 -4.77 -16.53 -1.62
CA ILE A 155 -3.34 -16.69 -1.83
C ILE A 155 -2.66 -16.67 -0.45
N LEU A 156 -1.88 -17.70 -0.14
CA LEU A 156 -1.04 -17.69 1.06
C LEU A 156 0.29 -17.03 0.74
N PRO A 157 0.69 -15.98 1.48
CA PRO A 157 2.00 -15.36 1.31
C PRO A 157 3.11 -16.35 1.67
N ILE A 158 4.30 -16.12 1.13
CA ILE A 158 5.49 -16.89 1.51
C ILE A 158 6.07 -16.25 2.76
N GLU A 159 6.33 -17.06 3.77
CA GLU A 159 6.92 -16.60 5.03
C GLU A 159 8.44 -16.76 5.02
N LYS A 160 9.15 -15.68 5.31
CA LYS A 160 10.60 -15.67 5.47
C LYS A 160 11.01 -14.67 6.54
N ASP A 161 11.83 -15.09 7.49
CA ASP A 161 12.37 -14.25 8.57
C ASP A 161 11.31 -13.49 9.39
N GLY A 162 10.10 -14.04 9.53
CA GLY A 162 8.97 -13.41 10.21
C GLY A 162 8.23 -12.38 9.36
N ILE A 163 8.45 -12.37 8.05
CA ILE A 163 7.81 -11.50 7.07
C ILE A 163 6.94 -12.33 6.14
N GLU A 164 5.72 -11.86 5.89
CA GLU A 164 4.81 -12.41 4.89
C GLU A 164 5.06 -11.72 3.54
N LEU A 165 5.52 -12.44 2.53
CA LEU A 165 5.91 -11.87 1.25
C LEU A 165 5.02 -12.37 0.11
N ILE A 166 4.58 -11.44 -0.74
CA ILE A 166 3.95 -11.73 -2.03
C ILE A 166 4.65 -10.94 -3.14
N SER A 167 4.97 -11.61 -4.24
CA SER A 167 5.61 -11.01 -5.41
C SER A 167 5.00 -11.55 -6.70
N THR A 168 4.97 -10.71 -7.73
CA THR A 168 4.58 -11.12 -9.09
C THR A 168 5.48 -12.23 -9.65
N GLU A 169 6.74 -12.31 -9.19
CA GLU A 169 7.69 -13.33 -9.62
C GLU A 169 7.22 -14.75 -9.26
N PHE A 170 6.46 -14.93 -8.18
CA PHE A 170 5.93 -16.23 -7.78
C PHE A 170 4.86 -16.78 -8.74
N PHE A 171 4.30 -15.94 -9.60
CA PHE A 171 3.27 -16.32 -10.60
C PHE A 171 3.83 -16.45 -12.02
N THR A 172 5.14 -16.35 -12.17
CA THR A 172 5.82 -16.39 -13.47
C THR A 172 6.80 -17.56 -13.53
N ASN A 173 7.09 -18.04 -14.73
CA ASN A 173 8.11 -19.07 -14.87
C ASN A 173 9.52 -18.44 -14.81
N PRO A 174 10.48 -19.03 -14.08
CA PRO A 174 11.83 -18.51 -13.99
C PRO A 174 12.45 -18.29 -15.38
N GLY A 175 13.03 -17.10 -15.58
CA GLY A 175 13.76 -16.76 -16.80
C GLY A 175 12.89 -16.52 -18.04
N GLN A 176 11.57 -16.55 -17.94
CA GLN A 176 10.69 -16.18 -19.04
C GLN A 176 10.24 -14.73 -18.92
N PRO A 177 10.43 -13.90 -19.95
CA PRO A 177 9.91 -12.55 -19.94
C PRO A 177 8.37 -12.61 -19.96
N VAL A 178 7.76 -12.00 -18.97
CA VAL A 178 6.29 -11.89 -18.91
C VAL A 178 5.89 -10.57 -19.56
N ILE A 179 5.09 -10.68 -20.62
CA ILE A 179 4.51 -9.51 -21.28
C ILE A 179 3.18 -9.20 -20.62
N TRP A 180 3.22 -8.34 -19.60
CA TRP A 180 2.03 -7.84 -18.96
C TRP A 180 1.35 -6.79 -19.85
N ARG A 181 0.08 -7.00 -20.18
CA ARG A 181 -0.75 -5.95 -20.78
C ARG A 181 -1.45 -5.19 -19.66
N GLY A 182 -1.53 -3.87 -19.75
CA GLY A 182 -1.96 -2.98 -18.66
C GLY A 182 -3.14 -3.47 -17.81
N GLY A 183 -4.23 -3.94 -18.42
CA GLY A 183 -5.38 -4.45 -17.65
C GLY A 183 -5.12 -5.74 -16.87
N MET A 184 -4.21 -6.61 -17.32
CA MET A 184 -3.83 -7.84 -16.59
C MET A 184 -2.96 -7.50 -15.40
N LEU A 185 -2.08 -6.51 -15.53
CA LEU A 185 -1.21 -6.05 -14.47
C LEU A 185 -2.01 -5.46 -13.30
N ASN A 186 -2.95 -4.58 -13.61
CA ASN A 186 -3.83 -3.97 -12.61
C ASN A 186 -4.68 -5.01 -11.89
N SER A 187 -5.17 -6.02 -12.63
CA SER A 187 -5.89 -7.14 -12.04
C SER A 187 -5.04 -7.93 -11.07
N MET A 188 -3.79 -8.27 -11.44
CA MET A 188 -2.89 -9.03 -10.56
C MET A 188 -2.53 -8.24 -9.30
N ILE A 189 -2.18 -6.96 -9.43
CA ILE A 189 -1.89 -6.12 -8.27
C ILE A 189 -3.12 -6.04 -7.36
N SER A 190 -4.33 -5.90 -7.93
CA SER A 190 -5.56 -5.93 -7.13
C SER A 190 -5.71 -7.24 -6.34
N HIS A 191 -5.36 -8.39 -6.93
CA HIS A 191 -5.37 -9.67 -6.21
C HIS A 191 -4.42 -9.69 -5.02
N PHE A 192 -3.28 -9.01 -5.07
CA PHE A 192 -2.36 -8.93 -3.93
C PHE A 192 -2.95 -8.21 -2.72
N PHE A 193 -3.86 -7.28 -2.95
CA PHE A 193 -4.54 -6.56 -1.89
C PHE A 193 -5.84 -7.22 -1.41
N TYR A 194 -6.56 -7.91 -2.30
CA TYR A 194 -7.88 -8.45 -1.97
C TYR A 194 -7.89 -9.95 -1.70
N ASP A 195 -6.96 -10.70 -2.29
CA ASP A 195 -7.00 -12.16 -2.27
C ASP A 195 -5.85 -12.83 -1.53
N VAL A 196 -4.88 -12.06 -1.02
CA VAL A 196 -3.85 -12.58 -0.11
C VAL A 196 -4.43 -12.69 1.29
N LYS A 197 -4.21 -13.84 1.92
CA LYS A 197 -4.58 -14.11 3.30
C LYS A 197 -3.39 -13.80 4.21
N TRP A 198 -3.31 -12.55 4.63
CA TRP A 198 -2.37 -12.11 5.66
C TRP A 198 -2.74 -12.70 7.02
N HIS A 199 -1.82 -12.78 7.96
CA HIS A 199 -2.12 -13.20 9.33
C HIS A 199 -3.05 -12.19 10.03
N ASP A 200 -3.90 -12.69 10.93
CA ASP A 200 -4.88 -11.86 11.65
C ASP A 200 -4.23 -10.78 12.52
N ASP A 201 -2.96 -10.94 12.88
CA ASP A 201 -2.18 -10.01 13.68
C ASP A 201 -1.22 -9.12 12.86
N THR A 202 -1.26 -9.18 11.52
CA THR A 202 -0.46 -8.32 10.64
C THR A 202 -0.78 -6.85 10.90
N GLN A 203 0.25 -6.05 11.18
CA GLN A 203 0.14 -4.65 11.60
C GLN A 203 0.54 -3.68 10.48
N TYR A 204 1.56 -4.06 9.71
CA TYR A 204 2.13 -3.23 8.64
C TYR A 204 2.21 -4.02 7.35
N ILE A 205 1.95 -3.37 6.24
CA ILE A 205 2.23 -3.90 4.90
C ILE A 205 3.07 -2.87 4.14
N ILE A 206 4.30 -3.26 3.83
CA ILE A 206 5.20 -2.48 3.00
C ILE A 206 4.91 -2.81 1.55
N VAL A 207 4.77 -1.80 0.70
CA VAL A 207 4.48 -1.98 -0.73
C VAL A 207 5.60 -1.39 -1.56
N ASP A 208 6.31 -2.24 -2.28
CA ASP A 208 7.36 -1.83 -3.21
C ASP A 208 6.75 -1.51 -4.58
N PHE A 209 6.65 -0.23 -4.93
CA PHE A 209 6.01 0.22 -6.16
C PHE A 209 6.97 0.27 -7.34
N PRO A 210 6.48 0.12 -8.60
CA PRO A 210 7.31 0.40 -9.76
C PRO A 210 7.81 1.86 -9.77
N PRO A 211 8.99 2.12 -10.35
CA PRO A 211 9.53 3.47 -10.40
C PRO A 211 8.73 4.38 -11.35
N GLY A 212 8.71 5.68 -11.06
CA GLY A 212 8.07 6.69 -11.90
C GLY A 212 6.62 7.00 -11.50
N THR A 213 5.90 7.64 -12.42
CA THR A 213 4.51 8.13 -12.25
C THR A 213 3.51 7.35 -13.11
N GLY A 214 3.79 6.08 -13.37
CA GLY A 214 2.98 5.25 -14.28
C GLY A 214 1.57 4.93 -13.77
N ASP A 215 0.77 4.28 -14.62
CA ASP A 215 -0.66 3.96 -14.38
C ASP A 215 -0.90 3.19 -13.06
N ILE A 216 0.07 2.41 -12.61
CA ILE A 216 -0.03 1.63 -11.36
C ILE A 216 -0.18 2.55 -10.13
N THR A 217 0.54 3.68 -10.09
CA THR A 217 0.43 4.65 -8.99
C THR A 217 -0.96 5.29 -8.94
N LEU A 218 -1.62 5.45 -10.09
CA LEU A 218 -2.99 5.96 -10.20
C LEU A 218 -4.02 4.98 -9.64
N ASP A 219 -3.86 3.69 -9.93
CA ASP A 219 -4.80 2.66 -9.51
C ASP A 219 -4.72 2.36 -8.01
N ILE A 220 -3.54 2.53 -7.41
CA ILE A 220 -3.30 2.24 -5.98
C ILE A 220 -4.14 3.11 -5.07
N LYS A 221 -4.35 4.39 -5.40
CA LYS A 221 -5.25 5.25 -4.59
C LYS A 221 -6.66 4.68 -4.51
N SER A 222 -7.12 4.04 -5.58
CA SER A 222 -8.42 3.38 -5.60
C SER A 222 -8.44 2.08 -4.80
N ILE A 223 -7.26 1.44 -4.63
CA ILE A 223 -7.10 0.15 -3.93
C ILE A 223 -6.82 0.39 -2.44
N ILE A 224 -5.91 1.31 -2.13
CA ILE A 224 -5.49 1.62 -0.74
C ILE A 224 -5.49 3.13 -0.53
N PRO A 225 -6.65 3.76 -0.32
CA PRO A 225 -6.76 5.22 -0.15
C PRO A 225 -5.93 5.76 1.01
N GLN A 226 -5.74 4.97 2.06
CA GLN A 226 -5.04 5.32 3.30
C GLN A 226 -3.54 5.05 3.26
N ALA A 227 -2.97 4.52 2.16
CA ALA A 227 -1.54 4.26 2.09
C ALA A 227 -0.74 5.56 2.24
N LYS A 228 0.25 5.51 3.14
CA LYS A 228 1.23 6.58 3.36
C LYS A 228 2.48 6.28 2.55
N MET A 229 3.12 7.29 1.96
CA MET A 229 4.23 7.09 1.02
C MET A 229 5.56 7.54 1.59
N ILE A 230 6.62 6.76 1.38
CA ILE A 230 8.01 7.16 1.55
C ILE A 230 8.63 7.28 0.17
N LEU A 231 9.20 8.44 -0.11
CA LEU A 231 9.83 8.73 -1.40
C LEU A 231 11.34 8.49 -1.31
N VAL A 232 11.85 7.62 -2.18
CA VAL A 232 13.26 7.27 -2.26
C VAL A 232 13.95 8.04 -3.38
N THR A 233 15.09 8.64 -3.07
CA THR A 233 15.96 9.31 -4.03
C THR A 233 17.44 9.01 -3.75
N THR A 234 18.34 9.54 -4.56
CA THR A 234 19.80 9.61 -4.30
C THR A 234 20.24 11.06 -4.32
N PRO A 235 21.45 11.41 -3.84
CA PRO A 235 21.95 12.79 -3.85
C PRO A 235 22.04 13.41 -5.25
N HIS A 236 22.11 12.59 -6.29
CA HIS A 236 22.35 13.05 -7.66
C HIS A 236 21.20 13.93 -8.19
N PRO A 237 21.47 15.12 -8.74
CA PRO A 237 20.43 16.06 -9.19
C PRO A 237 19.40 15.46 -10.16
N SER A 238 19.83 14.55 -11.06
CA SER A 238 18.89 13.90 -11.99
C SER A 238 17.90 12.97 -11.27
N ALA A 239 18.27 12.39 -10.12
CA ALA A 239 17.36 11.58 -9.31
C ALA A 239 16.39 12.46 -8.54
N SER A 240 16.88 13.51 -7.88
CA SER A 240 16.09 14.47 -7.13
C SER A 240 15.01 15.13 -7.98
N HIS A 241 15.35 15.56 -9.21
CA HIS A 241 14.38 16.19 -10.12
C HIS A 241 13.21 15.25 -10.48
N VAL A 242 13.47 13.97 -10.71
CA VAL A 242 12.41 13.02 -11.05
C VAL A 242 11.64 12.59 -9.80
N ALA A 243 12.32 12.51 -8.64
CA ALA A 243 11.68 12.24 -7.36
C ALA A 243 10.65 13.33 -6.98
N ILE A 244 10.98 14.62 -7.18
CA ILE A 244 10.03 15.71 -6.99
C ILE A 244 8.76 15.51 -7.82
N LYS A 245 8.90 15.16 -9.11
CA LYS A 245 7.74 14.88 -9.97
C LYS A 245 6.89 13.72 -9.45
N ALA A 246 7.54 12.63 -9.00
CA ALA A 246 6.84 11.48 -8.43
C ALA A 246 6.11 11.85 -7.13
N GLY A 247 6.74 12.65 -6.27
CA GLY A 247 6.13 13.15 -5.04
C GLY A 247 4.91 14.04 -5.31
N HIS A 248 4.99 14.99 -6.23
CA HIS A 248 3.83 15.81 -6.61
C HIS A 248 2.71 14.98 -7.23
N ALA A 249 3.03 13.98 -8.05
CA ALA A 249 2.03 13.05 -8.58
C ALA A 249 1.30 12.30 -7.44
N ALA A 250 2.04 11.76 -6.46
CA ALA A 250 1.45 11.08 -5.30
C ALA A 250 0.56 12.03 -4.48
N LYS A 251 0.99 13.28 -4.23
CA LYS A 251 0.17 14.31 -3.56
C LYS A 251 -1.09 14.67 -4.37
N THR A 252 -0.98 14.82 -5.69
CA THR A 252 -2.13 15.09 -6.56
C THR A 252 -3.17 13.97 -6.50
N LEU A 253 -2.72 12.74 -6.32
CA LEU A 253 -3.59 11.58 -6.08
C LEU A 253 -4.13 11.51 -4.65
N GLY A 254 -3.74 12.45 -3.78
CA GLY A 254 -4.21 12.54 -2.39
C GLY A 254 -3.50 11.56 -1.43
N HIS A 255 -2.32 11.04 -1.78
CA HIS A 255 -1.52 10.29 -0.83
C HIS A 255 -0.74 11.22 0.10
N GLU A 256 -0.66 10.82 1.36
CA GLU A 256 0.24 11.43 2.32
C GLU A 256 1.68 10.98 2.04
N ILE A 257 2.62 11.94 1.96
CA ILE A 257 4.06 11.63 1.90
C ILE A 257 4.61 11.77 3.31
N LEU A 258 4.97 10.67 3.95
CA LEU A 258 5.59 10.65 5.26
C LEU A 258 6.92 11.39 5.28
N GLY A 259 7.70 11.20 4.23
CA GLY A 259 8.99 11.85 4.07
C GLY A 259 9.83 11.26 2.95
N VAL A 260 11.07 11.72 2.90
CA VAL A 260 12.08 11.36 1.89
C VAL A 260 13.19 10.54 2.54
N VAL A 261 13.63 9.48 1.87
CA VAL A 261 14.84 8.74 2.21
C VAL A 261 15.86 8.94 1.09
N GLU A 262 17.01 9.49 1.43
CA GLU A 262 18.13 9.64 0.50
C GLU A 262 19.05 8.43 0.62
N ASN A 263 19.01 7.55 -0.35
CA ASN A 263 19.87 6.38 -0.43
C ASN A 263 21.19 6.71 -1.13
N MET A 264 22.23 5.93 -0.86
CA MET A 264 23.58 6.14 -1.43
C MET A 264 24.10 7.55 -1.13
N SER A 265 23.79 8.07 0.06
CA SER A 265 24.01 9.47 0.41
C SER A 265 25.50 9.80 0.53
N TYR A 266 26.24 8.92 1.16
CA TYR A 266 27.68 9.08 1.38
C TYR A 266 28.36 7.73 1.56
N TYR A 267 29.67 7.70 1.36
CA TYR A 267 30.52 6.56 1.69
C TYR A 267 31.28 6.85 2.98
N ILE A 268 31.29 5.88 3.88
CA ILE A 268 32.08 5.96 5.13
C ILE A 268 33.48 5.41 4.83
N ASN A 269 34.49 6.26 4.86
CA ASN A 269 35.87 5.85 4.66
C ASN A 269 36.30 4.93 5.82
N PRO A 270 36.69 3.68 5.57
CA PRO A 270 37.03 2.73 6.62
C PRO A 270 38.32 3.04 7.37
N ILE A 271 39.15 3.98 6.84
CA ILE A 271 40.45 4.34 7.45
C ILE A 271 40.27 5.39 8.55
N ASP A 272 39.46 6.41 8.29
CA ASP A 272 39.35 7.57 9.17
C ASP A 272 37.93 7.92 9.59
N GLY A 273 36.93 7.18 9.05
CA GLY A 273 35.49 7.40 9.31
C GLY A 273 34.92 8.65 8.64
N SER A 274 35.65 9.32 7.76
CA SER A 274 35.16 10.49 7.03
C SER A 274 34.05 10.13 6.06
N HIS A 275 33.13 11.06 5.82
CA HIS A 275 32.04 10.89 4.88
C HIS A 275 32.39 11.51 3.52
N GLU A 276 32.36 10.68 2.48
CA GLU A 276 32.63 11.09 1.11
C GLU A 276 31.34 11.09 0.28
N THR A 277 30.97 12.22 -0.33
CA THR A 277 29.75 12.38 -1.11
C THR A 277 29.97 12.02 -2.58
N ILE A 278 30.03 10.73 -2.90
CA ILE A 278 30.40 10.21 -4.24
C ILE A 278 29.39 10.63 -5.32
N PHE A 279 28.09 10.60 -5.01
CA PHE A 279 27.00 10.92 -5.96
C PHE A 279 26.47 12.36 -5.83
N GLY A 280 27.19 13.25 -5.17
CA GLY A 280 26.74 14.61 -4.84
C GLY A 280 26.20 14.68 -3.40
N LYS A 281 25.48 15.76 -3.10
CA LYS A 281 24.94 16.03 -1.77
C LYS A 281 23.64 16.80 -1.84
N ASP A 282 22.90 16.76 -0.74
CA ASP A 282 21.69 17.56 -0.48
C ASP A 282 20.50 17.25 -1.43
N GLY A 283 20.57 16.19 -2.25
CA GLY A 283 19.48 15.84 -3.17
C GLY A 283 18.18 15.52 -2.45
N GLY A 284 18.25 14.72 -1.37
CA GLY A 284 17.08 14.40 -0.55
C GLY A 284 16.53 15.60 0.21
N ILE A 285 17.41 16.50 0.70
CA ILE A 285 17.02 17.76 1.33
C ILE A 285 16.24 18.63 0.35
N HIS A 286 16.72 18.70 -0.88
CA HIS A 286 16.05 19.44 -1.95
C HIS A 286 14.64 18.90 -2.23
N VAL A 287 14.52 17.56 -2.33
CA VAL A 287 13.25 16.89 -2.56
C VAL A 287 12.28 17.11 -1.39
N ALA A 288 12.75 16.94 -0.17
CA ALA A 288 11.95 17.13 1.04
C ALA A 288 11.42 18.56 1.14
N LYS A 289 12.27 19.56 0.87
CA LYS A 289 11.88 20.97 0.88
C LYS A 289 10.83 21.31 -0.20
N ASP A 290 11.01 20.82 -1.43
CA ASP A 290 10.08 21.08 -2.54
C ASP A 290 8.71 20.45 -2.27
N LEU A 291 8.72 19.26 -1.67
CA LEU A 291 7.50 18.54 -1.30
C LEU A 291 6.93 18.96 0.07
N GLU A 292 7.50 19.95 0.74
CA GLU A 292 7.06 20.37 2.08
C GLU A 292 6.88 19.17 3.04
N THR A 293 7.91 18.31 3.10
CA THR A 293 7.96 17.12 3.95
C THR A 293 9.33 16.99 4.61
N GLU A 294 9.55 15.93 5.38
CA GLU A 294 10.79 15.71 6.12
C GLU A 294 11.77 14.84 5.33
N LEU A 295 13.08 15.10 5.47
CA LEU A 295 14.12 14.13 5.14
C LEU A 295 14.24 13.17 6.33
N ILE A 296 13.73 11.95 6.17
CA ILE A 296 13.69 10.94 7.23
C ILE A 296 15.10 10.45 7.53
N ALA A 297 15.86 10.10 6.49
CA ALA A 297 17.17 9.50 6.66
C ALA A 297 18.07 9.68 5.43
N GLN A 298 19.38 9.60 5.68
CA GLN A 298 20.43 9.50 4.68
C GLN A 298 21.18 8.19 4.87
N ILE A 299 21.05 7.25 3.93
CA ILE A 299 21.61 5.91 4.02
C ILE A 299 22.98 5.90 3.36
N PRO A 300 24.06 5.50 4.06
CA PRO A 300 25.39 5.38 3.47
C PRO A 300 25.49 4.23 2.47
N ILE A 301 26.42 4.37 1.53
CA ILE A 301 26.79 3.31 0.57
C ILE A 301 27.47 2.19 1.35
N GLY A 302 27.11 0.94 1.06
CA GLY A 302 27.75 -0.22 1.64
C GLY A 302 27.07 -1.52 1.23
N GLN A 303 27.69 -2.62 1.60
CA GLN A 303 27.15 -3.97 1.44
C GLN A 303 26.94 -4.59 2.81
N PRO A 304 25.90 -5.38 3.02
CA PRO A 304 25.71 -6.11 4.26
C PRO A 304 26.84 -7.12 4.51
N SER A 305 27.19 -7.31 5.77
CA SER A 305 28.24 -8.24 6.16
C SER A 305 27.74 -9.66 6.45
N TYR A 306 26.46 -9.81 6.76
CA TYR A 306 25.88 -11.07 7.24
C TYR A 306 24.87 -11.68 6.28
N HIS A 307 24.22 -10.88 5.48
CA HIS A 307 23.24 -11.28 4.47
C HIS A 307 23.63 -10.74 3.10
N GLN A 308 22.96 -11.18 2.07
CA GLN A 308 23.25 -10.72 0.72
C GLN A 308 22.82 -9.24 0.53
N ASP A 309 21.62 -8.87 1.03
CA ASP A 309 21.03 -7.54 0.79
C ASP A 309 20.37 -6.92 2.04
N LEU A 310 20.35 -7.60 3.20
CA LEU A 310 19.70 -7.16 4.42
C LEU A 310 20.73 -6.77 5.50
N PHE A 311 20.52 -5.60 6.12
CA PHE A 311 21.43 -5.05 7.12
C PHE A 311 21.02 -5.37 8.55
N GLU A 312 21.98 -5.88 9.35
CA GLU A 312 21.80 -6.05 10.79
C GLU A 312 21.94 -4.72 11.55
N ILE A 313 21.34 -4.64 12.75
CA ILE A 313 21.40 -3.42 13.61
C ILE A 313 22.82 -3.01 13.99
N THR A 314 23.77 -3.94 13.97
CA THR A 314 25.17 -3.66 14.27
C THR A 314 25.88 -2.91 13.16
N GLU A 315 25.30 -2.89 11.96
CA GLU A 315 25.85 -2.24 10.78
C GLU A 315 25.38 -0.77 10.70
N PRO A 316 26.17 0.14 10.13
CA PRO A 316 25.78 1.55 10.02
C PRO A 316 24.41 1.74 9.34
N GLN A 317 24.17 1.04 8.21
CA GLN A 317 22.90 1.09 7.48
C GLN A 317 21.76 0.51 8.31
N GLY A 318 21.99 -0.59 9.02
CA GLY A 318 20.97 -1.21 9.88
C GLY A 318 20.45 -0.28 10.97
N LYS A 319 21.32 0.57 11.54
CA LYS A 319 20.91 1.61 12.49
C LYS A 319 20.03 2.65 11.85
N VAL A 320 20.38 3.09 10.64
CA VAL A 320 19.57 4.05 9.87
C VAL A 320 18.21 3.47 9.53
N PHE A 321 18.14 2.20 9.13
CA PHE A 321 16.85 1.54 8.90
C PHE A 321 16.01 1.41 10.18
N ASP A 322 16.65 1.23 11.32
CA ASP A 322 15.94 1.19 12.61
C ASP A 322 15.33 2.56 12.98
N GLU A 323 16.04 3.66 12.68
CA GLU A 323 15.54 5.04 12.82
C GLU A 323 14.36 5.31 11.86
N ILE A 324 14.42 4.80 10.62
CA ILE A 324 13.29 4.88 9.66
C ILE A 324 12.07 4.14 10.22
N VAL A 325 12.24 2.96 10.80
CA VAL A 325 11.16 2.20 11.42
C VAL A 325 10.56 2.95 12.60
N ASP A 326 11.37 3.57 13.48
CA ASP A 326 10.87 4.41 14.57
C ASP A 326 9.99 5.56 14.06
N PHE A 327 10.44 6.22 13.00
CA PHE A 327 9.69 7.30 12.36
C PHE A 327 8.34 6.81 11.80
N ILE A 328 8.33 5.68 11.11
CA ILE A 328 7.11 5.09 10.55
C ILE A 328 6.11 4.77 11.67
N ILE A 329 6.56 4.09 12.73
CA ILE A 329 5.72 3.72 13.87
C ILE A 329 5.11 4.98 14.49
N PHE A 330 5.94 5.98 14.78
CA PHE A 330 5.49 7.25 15.37
C PHE A 330 4.41 7.93 14.53
N ARG A 331 4.60 8.02 13.21
CA ARG A 331 3.66 8.65 12.27
C ARG A 331 2.38 7.83 12.07
N CYS A 332 2.43 6.53 12.22
CA CYS A 332 1.26 5.65 12.12
C CYS A 332 0.42 5.66 13.39
N GLU A 333 1.05 5.63 14.57
CA GLU A 333 0.34 5.55 15.85
C GLU A 333 -0.28 6.89 16.28
N ASN A 334 0.35 8.02 15.92
CA ASN A 334 -0.10 9.34 16.39
C ASN A 334 -0.99 10.10 15.38
N ASN A 335 -1.24 9.54 14.18
CA ASN A 335 -2.03 10.20 13.11
C ASN A 335 -1.63 11.67 12.88
N VAL A 336 -0.33 11.99 12.99
CA VAL A 336 0.25 13.32 12.84
C VAL A 336 0.86 13.49 11.47
#